data_c01c21b13072012ba7f527e82d58cab5
#
_entry.id   c01c21b13072012ba7f527e82d58cab5
#
_cell.length_a   1.000
_cell.length_b   1.000
_cell.length_c   1.000
_cell.angle_alpha   90.00
_cell.angle_beta   90.00
_cell.angle_gamma   90.00
#
_symmetry.space_group_name_H-M   'P 1'
#
loop_
_entity.id
_entity.type
_entity.pdbx_description
1 polymer ?
#
loop_
_entity_poly.entity_id
_entity_poly.type
_entity_poly.pdbx_seq_one_letter_code
_entity_poly.pdbx_strand_id
1 'polypeptide(L)'
;MSNQTNSALDSASAEKPLQSTATASNSKRKASSTEASNQVAHFTTRNPSWTYLKLQLVYQPGTPTAIKNQPLDVLTARTYLTSAFSQFLGISGTAISVDILKIDSPAFTAATVSPDMNPQKDVWIRVPRQDARAVVTALSSWVGNNKSVQNAGSVAWRVCAKGNFLGALVAGSGGNLFIPA
;
A
#
# COMPACT_ATOMS: atom_id res chain seq x y z
N MET A 1 -52.08 -18.89 38.98
CA MET A 1 -51.68 -20.22 39.37
C MET A 1 -50.18 -20.22 39.22
N SER A 2 -49.40 -19.83 40.23
CA SER A 2 -48.87 -20.73 41.29
C SER A 2 -47.85 -21.68 40.70
N ASN A 3 -46.59 -21.77 41.04
CA ASN A 3 -45.80 -21.60 42.27
C ASN A 3 -44.33 -21.63 41.85
N GLN A 4 -43.37 -20.84 42.33
CA GLN A 4 -42.55 -20.99 43.56
C GLN A 4 -42.05 -22.41 43.78
N THR A 5 -40.74 -22.58 43.93
CA THR A 5 -39.91 -22.48 45.15
C THR A 5 -38.48 -22.87 44.80
N ASN A 6 -37.45 -22.07 45.20
CA ASN A 6 -36.66 -22.17 46.41
C ASN A 6 -35.79 -23.43 46.58
N SER A 7 -34.52 -23.34 46.73
CA SER A 7 -33.68 -23.20 47.94
C SER A 7 -32.25 -23.58 47.58
N ALA A 8 -31.23 -22.83 47.82
CA ALA A 8 -30.52 -22.44 49.02
C ALA A 8 -29.64 -23.54 49.66
N LEU A 9 -28.51 -23.04 50.09
CA LEU A 9 -27.53 -23.62 51.07
C LEU A 9 -26.42 -24.49 50.50
N ASP A 10 -25.20 -24.41 50.89
CA ASP A 10 -24.42 -23.64 51.84
C ASP A 10 -23.05 -24.31 52.02
N SER A 11 -22.11 -23.57 52.61
CA SER A 11 -20.93 -24.05 53.32
C SER A 11 -19.64 -24.28 52.50
N ALA A 12 -18.69 -23.39 52.56
CA ALA A 12 -17.74 -23.03 53.58
C ALA A 12 -16.67 -24.09 53.92
N SER A 13 -15.45 -23.67 53.83
CA SER A 13 -14.28 -23.82 54.68
C SER A 13 -13.01 -23.83 53.87
N ALA A 14 -12.16 -22.82 53.99
CA ALA A 14 -11.05 -22.65 54.92
C ALA A 14 -9.98 -23.73 54.74
N GLU A 15 -8.75 -23.41 54.45
CA GLU A 15 -7.71 -22.79 55.26
C GLU A 15 -6.38 -22.64 54.49
N LYS A 16 -5.62 -21.67 54.92
CA LYS A 16 -4.22 -21.30 54.71
C LYS A 16 -3.25 -22.30 55.37
N PRO A 17 -1.94 -22.04 55.37
CA PRO A 17 -0.90 -21.66 54.38
C PRO A 17 0.33 -22.55 54.48
N LEU A 18 1.30 -22.42 53.58
CA LEU A 18 2.67 -22.77 53.90
C LEU A 18 3.68 -21.89 53.16
N GLN A 19 4.40 -21.15 53.97
CA GLN A 19 5.63 -20.42 53.67
C GLN A 19 6.75 -21.41 53.35
N SER A 20 7.62 -21.00 52.41
CA SER A 20 9.08 -21.18 52.57
C SER A 20 9.78 -20.50 51.39
N THR A 21 10.48 -19.57 51.75
CA THR A 21 11.92 -19.31 51.92
C THR A 21 12.55 -18.67 50.71
N ALA A 22 12.86 -17.41 50.94
CA ALA A 22 13.75 -16.58 50.13
C ALA A 22 15.14 -17.22 50.02
N THR A 23 15.65 -17.27 48.80
CA THR A 23 17.09 -17.34 48.59
C THR A 23 17.51 -16.15 47.72
N ALA A 24 18.02 -15.16 48.40
CA ALA A 24 18.66 -14.01 47.77
C ALA A 24 20.00 -14.45 47.19
N SER A 25 20.10 -14.54 45.88
CA SER A 25 21.40 -14.58 45.22
C SER A 25 21.78 -13.19 44.79
N ASN A 26 22.70 -12.63 45.52
CA ASN A 26 23.35 -11.35 45.31
C ASN A 26 24.27 -11.44 44.09
N SER A 27 23.78 -11.11 42.90
CA SER A 27 24.59 -11.02 41.70
C SER A 27 25.09 -9.58 41.56
N LYS A 28 26.35 -9.42 41.87
CA LYS A 28 27.20 -8.25 41.74
C LYS A 28 27.15 -7.74 40.31
N ARG A 29 26.41 -6.67 40.05
CA ARG A 29 26.41 -5.97 38.75
C ARG A 29 27.73 -5.27 38.57
N LYS A 30 28.56 -5.84 37.72
CA LYS A 30 29.76 -5.20 37.17
C LYS A 30 29.30 -4.07 36.28
N ALA A 31 29.56 -2.82 36.66
CA ALA A 31 29.37 -1.65 35.82
C ALA A 31 30.34 -1.78 34.63
N SER A 32 29.80 -2.10 33.48
CA SER A 32 30.51 -2.05 32.22
C SER A 32 30.21 -0.68 31.59
N SER A 33 31.28 0.02 31.33
CA SER A 33 31.37 1.32 30.68
C SER A 33 30.45 1.38 29.43
N THR A 34 29.63 2.42 29.40
CA THR A 34 28.73 2.76 28.34
C THR A 34 29.54 3.25 27.14
N GLU A 35 29.86 2.38 26.22
CA GLU A 35 30.00 2.77 24.85
C GLU A 35 28.60 2.84 24.27
N ALA A 36 28.18 4.05 23.89
CA ALA A 36 26.93 4.28 23.18
C ALA A 36 27.03 3.64 21.78
N SER A 37 26.80 2.34 21.72
CA SER A 37 26.57 1.66 20.45
C SER A 37 25.28 2.21 19.91
N ASN A 38 25.33 2.93 18.78
CA ASN A 38 24.18 3.25 17.95
C ASN A 38 23.54 1.93 17.50
N GLN A 39 22.74 1.33 18.38
CA GLN A 39 21.93 0.18 17.99
C GLN A 39 20.85 0.68 17.07
N VAL A 40 21.08 0.51 15.77
CA VAL A 40 20.04 0.65 14.77
C VAL A 40 18.98 -0.41 15.07
N ALA A 41 17.85 0.04 15.61
CA ALA A 41 16.73 -0.86 15.87
C ALA A 41 16.12 -1.31 14.53
N HIS A 42 16.27 -2.58 14.20
CA HIS A 42 15.66 -3.19 13.03
C HIS A 42 14.22 -3.58 13.36
N PHE A 43 13.26 -2.84 12.82
CA PHE A 43 11.86 -3.19 12.91
C PHE A 43 11.43 -3.94 11.66
N THR A 44 10.98 -5.18 11.81
CA THR A 44 10.43 -5.98 10.71
C THR A 44 8.94 -6.11 10.90
N THR A 45 8.16 -5.51 10.02
CA THR A 45 6.71 -5.67 10.01
C THR A 45 6.33 -6.94 9.26
N ARG A 46 5.93 -7.99 9.97
CA ARG A 46 5.52 -9.26 9.36
C ARG A 46 4.18 -9.15 8.61
N ASN A 47 3.29 -8.26 9.08
CA ASN A 47 1.99 -8.00 8.47
C ASN A 47 1.88 -6.54 8.08
N PRO A 48 2.34 -6.14 6.89
CA PRO A 48 2.17 -4.76 6.43
C PRO A 48 0.68 -4.46 6.22
N SER A 49 0.24 -3.30 6.68
CA SER A 49 -1.16 -2.84 6.52
C SER A 49 -1.44 -2.36 5.09
N TRP A 50 -0.40 -2.00 4.36
CA TRP A 50 -0.49 -1.40 3.04
C TRP A 50 0.16 -2.27 1.96
N THR A 51 -0.37 -2.13 0.76
CA THR A 51 0.25 -2.59 -0.48
C THR A 51 0.50 -1.37 -1.36
N TYR A 52 1.67 -1.33 -1.94
CA TYR A 52 2.12 -0.27 -2.84
C TYR A 52 2.06 -0.77 -4.28
N LEU A 53 1.61 0.09 -5.17
CA LEU A 53 1.50 -0.20 -6.60
C LEU A 53 2.20 0.90 -7.39
N LYS A 54 2.96 0.49 -8.41
CA LYS A 54 3.44 1.37 -9.45
C LYS A 54 2.56 1.17 -10.67
N LEU A 55 1.91 2.22 -11.12
CA LEU A 55 0.99 2.24 -12.25
C LEU A 55 1.55 3.09 -13.35
N GLN A 56 1.29 2.72 -14.59
CA GLN A 56 1.57 3.51 -15.78
C GLN A 56 0.29 3.82 -16.51
N LEU A 57 0.10 5.07 -16.91
CA LEU A 57 -1.00 5.47 -17.78
C LEU A 57 -0.61 5.19 -19.22
N VAL A 58 -1.41 4.37 -19.90
CA VAL A 58 -1.21 3.96 -21.29
C VAL A 58 -2.30 4.57 -22.16
N TYR A 59 -1.92 5.12 -23.28
CA TYR A 59 -2.83 5.69 -24.26
C TYR A 59 -3.07 4.73 -25.41
N GLN A 60 -4.26 4.79 -25.99
CA GLN A 60 -4.61 4.04 -27.18
C GLN A 60 -3.66 4.39 -28.34
N PRO A 61 -3.27 3.42 -29.19
CA PRO A 61 -2.56 3.71 -30.45
C PRO A 61 -3.33 4.75 -31.27
N GLY A 62 -2.59 5.69 -31.89
CA GLY A 62 -3.21 6.76 -32.67
C GLY A 62 -3.66 7.98 -31.87
N THR A 63 -3.56 7.98 -30.53
CA THR A 63 -3.82 9.20 -29.74
C THR A 63 -2.86 10.32 -30.14
N PRO A 64 -3.36 11.55 -30.39
CA PRO A 64 -2.52 12.70 -30.78
C PRO A 64 -1.38 12.95 -29.77
N THR A 65 -0.20 13.28 -30.27
CA THR A 65 1.00 13.53 -29.45
C THR A 65 0.78 14.69 -28.47
N ALA A 66 0.02 15.71 -28.87
CA ALA A 66 -0.33 16.83 -27.99
C ALA A 66 -1.04 16.37 -26.71
N ILE A 67 -1.89 15.35 -26.79
CA ILE A 67 -2.60 14.79 -25.64
C ILE A 67 -1.67 13.88 -24.82
N LYS A 68 -0.85 13.10 -25.50
CA LYS A 68 0.13 12.24 -24.81
C LYS A 68 1.14 13.07 -24.01
N ASN A 69 1.51 14.25 -24.49
CA ASN A 69 2.50 15.13 -23.86
C ASN A 69 1.94 16.00 -22.73
N GLN A 70 0.61 16.05 -22.55
CA GLN A 70 0.04 16.76 -21.41
C GLN A 70 0.50 16.11 -20.11
N PRO A 71 0.98 16.88 -19.11
CA PRO A 71 1.36 16.31 -17.83
C PRO A 71 0.14 15.69 -17.14
N LEU A 72 0.34 14.58 -16.46
CA LEU A 72 -0.69 13.97 -15.62
C LEU A 72 -0.72 14.66 -14.27
N ASP A 73 -1.81 15.33 -13.96
CA ASP A 73 -2.04 15.95 -12.66
C ASP A 73 -2.70 14.99 -11.66
N VAL A 74 -2.63 15.33 -10.39
CA VAL A 74 -3.17 14.52 -9.28
C VAL A 74 -4.69 14.35 -9.41
N LEU A 75 -5.40 15.40 -9.84
CA LEU A 75 -6.85 15.37 -9.95
C LEU A 75 -7.30 14.41 -11.06
N THR A 76 -6.67 14.49 -12.23
CA THR A 76 -6.93 13.58 -13.36
C THR A 76 -6.60 12.13 -12.99
N ALA A 77 -5.45 11.89 -12.34
CA ALA A 77 -5.08 10.57 -11.88
C ALA A 77 -6.12 10.01 -10.90
N ARG A 78 -6.55 10.80 -9.92
CA ARG A 78 -7.59 10.40 -8.95
C ARG A 78 -8.92 10.11 -9.63
N THR A 79 -9.33 10.93 -10.59
CA THR A 79 -10.57 10.72 -11.37
C THR A 79 -10.54 9.39 -12.11
N TYR A 80 -9.43 9.05 -12.75
CA TYR A 80 -9.29 7.79 -13.46
C TYR A 80 -9.27 6.58 -12.51
N LEU A 81 -8.60 6.69 -11.35
CA LEU A 81 -8.61 5.64 -10.33
C LEU A 81 -10.02 5.42 -9.78
N THR A 82 -10.72 6.48 -9.41
CA THR A 82 -12.11 6.41 -8.91
C THR A 82 -13.05 5.84 -9.97
N SER A 83 -12.89 6.22 -11.23
CA SER A 83 -13.67 5.67 -12.36
C SER A 83 -13.44 4.15 -12.51
N ALA A 84 -12.21 3.70 -12.40
CA ALA A 84 -11.89 2.27 -12.45
C ALA A 84 -12.56 1.50 -11.30
N PHE A 85 -12.48 2.01 -10.09
CA PHE A 85 -13.08 1.36 -8.93
C PHE A 85 -14.61 1.38 -8.99
N SER A 86 -15.21 2.51 -9.37
CA SER A 86 -16.67 2.62 -9.53
C SER A 86 -17.20 1.65 -10.58
N GLN A 87 -16.49 1.51 -11.70
CA GLN A 87 -16.92 0.65 -12.81
C GLN A 87 -16.88 -0.83 -12.45
N PHE A 88 -15.87 -1.29 -11.74
CA PHE A 88 -15.66 -2.72 -11.48
C PHE A 88 -16.08 -3.17 -10.08
N LEU A 89 -16.04 -2.27 -9.10
CA LEU A 89 -16.35 -2.58 -7.70
C LEU A 89 -17.62 -1.87 -7.20
N GLY A 90 -18.21 -1.02 -8.05
CA GLY A 90 -19.40 -0.24 -7.69
C GLY A 90 -19.14 0.74 -6.56
N ILE A 91 -20.17 1.02 -5.77
CA ILE A 91 -20.10 1.97 -4.63
C ILE A 91 -19.05 1.51 -3.60
N SER A 92 -18.93 0.21 -3.37
CA SER A 92 -17.92 -0.33 -2.44
C SER A 92 -16.49 0.01 -2.87
N GLY A 93 -16.23 0.09 -4.18
CA GLY A 93 -14.92 0.47 -4.71
C GLY A 93 -14.56 1.92 -4.42
N THR A 94 -15.53 2.82 -4.40
CA THR A 94 -15.28 4.24 -4.09
C THR A 94 -14.94 4.49 -2.63
N ALA A 95 -15.28 3.55 -1.74
CA ALA A 95 -14.95 3.59 -0.32
C ALA A 95 -13.52 3.10 -0.01
N ILE A 96 -12.83 2.49 -0.98
CA ILE A 96 -11.45 2.03 -0.79
C ILE A 96 -10.53 3.24 -0.64
N SER A 97 -9.79 3.28 0.46
CA SER A 97 -8.79 4.32 0.69
C SER A 97 -7.61 4.17 -0.27
N VAL A 98 -7.36 5.19 -1.08
CA VAL A 98 -6.24 5.22 -2.03
C VAL A 98 -5.47 6.50 -1.85
N ASP A 99 -4.19 6.36 -1.53
CA ASP A 99 -3.28 7.50 -1.45
C ASP A 99 -2.35 7.52 -2.66
N ILE A 100 -2.33 8.65 -3.36
CA ILE A 100 -1.36 8.92 -4.41
C ILE A 100 -0.11 9.46 -3.73
N LEU A 101 0.99 8.72 -3.83
CA LEU A 101 2.26 9.04 -3.19
C LEU A 101 3.13 9.94 -4.07
N LYS A 102 3.17 9.64 -5.37
CA LYS A 102 4.00 10.35 -6.35
C LYS A 102 3.41 10.19 -7.75
N ILE A 103 3.57 11.22 -8.55
CA ILE A 103 3.32 11.18 -9.99
C ILE A 103 4.61 11.59 -10.68
N ASP A 104 5.15 10.69 -11.49
CA ASP A 104 6.27 10.96 -12.39
C ASP A 104 5.70 11.17 -13.79
N SER A 105 5.58 12.42 -14.17
CA SER A 105 5.16 12.84 -15.50
C SER A 105 6.24 13.75 -16.06
N PRO A 106 7.21 13.21 -16.80
CA PRO A 106 8.27 14.02 -17.34
C PRO A 106 7.68 15.12 -18.25
N ALA A 107 8.08 16.35 -17.99
CA ALA A 107 7.77 17.45 -18.90
C ALA A 107 8.60 17.24 -20.17
N PHE A 108 7.92 16.99 -21.28
CA PHE A 108 8.60 16.83 -22.57
C PHE A 108 8.99 18.21 -23.11
N THR A 109 10.28 18.47 -23.18
CA THR A 109 10.82 19.52 -24.05
C THR A 109 10.85 18.99 -25.47
N ALA A 110 10.49 19.84 -26.43
CA ALA A 110 10.33 19.49 -27.86
C ALA A 110 11.56 18.82 -28.51
N ALA A 111 12.71 18.81 -27.84
CA ALA A 111 13.97 18.28 -28.36
C ALA A 111 14.14 16.74 -28.20
N THR A 112 13.25 16.05 -27.45
CA THR A 112 13.44 14.62 -27.09
C THR A 112 12.34 13.70 -27.60
N VAL A 113 11.46 14.18 -28.49
CA VAL A 113 10.28 13.41 -28.89
C VAL A 113 10.55 12.60 -30.15
N SER A 114 10.83 11.31 -30.01
CA SER A 114 10.58 10.37 -31.10
C SER A 114 9.07 10.12 -31.19
N PRO A 115 8.45 10.15 -32.41
CA PRO A 115 6.99 10.05 -32.57
C PRO A 115 6.37 8.74 -32.02
N ASP A 116 7.17 7.71 -31.83
CA ASP A 116 6.72 6.40 -31.31
C ASP A 116 6.85 6.25 -29.79
N MET A 117 7.46 7.18 -29.09
CA MET A 117 7.60 7.11 -27.65
C MET A 117 6.29 7.46 -26.94
N ASN A 118 5.75 6.50 -26.22
CA ASN A 118 4.66 6.76 -25.30
C ASN A 118 5.25 7.40 -24.03
N PRO A 119 4.91 8.66 -23.69
CA PRO A 119 5.46 9.30 -22.52
C PRO A 119 5.13 8.48 -21.28
N GLN A 120 6.17 8.11 -20.54
CA GLN A 120 6.02 7.30 -19.34
C GLN A 120 5.41 8.19 -18.24
N LYS A 121 4.15 7.96 -17.92
CA LYS A 121 3.45 8.62 -16.81
C LYS A 121 3.21 7.61 -15.72
N ASP A 122 4.08 7.61 -14.75
CA ASP A 122 4.05 6.68 -13.65
C ASP A 122 3.34 7.29 -12.44
N VAL A 123 2.48 6.53 -11.81
CA VAL A 123 1.76 6.90 -10.59
C VAL A 123 2.02 5.87 -9.51
N TRP A 124 2.48 6.34 -8.36
CA TRP A 124 2.72 5.51 -7.21
C TRP A 124 1.57 5.68 -6.23
N ILE A 125 0.91 4.59 -5.90
CA ILE A 125 -0.21 4.58 -4.96
C ILE A 125 0.03 3.60 -3.83
N ARG A 126 -0.65 3.82 -2.71
CA ARG A 126 -0.81 2.80 -1.67
C ARG A 126 -2.30 2.55 -1.42
N VAL A 127 -2.61 1.31 -1.12
CA VAL A 127 -3.96 0.84 -0.82
C VAL A 127 -3.92 -0.11 0.38
N PRO A 128 -5.02 -0.27 1.14
CA PRO A 128 -5.08 -1.28 2.18
C PRO A 128 -4.77 -2.67 1.60
N ARG A 129 -3.98 -3.45 2.32
CA ARG A 129 -3.54 -4.78 1.84
C ARG A 129 -4.71 -5.71 1.51
N GLN A 130 -5.77 -5.64 2.29
CA GLN A 130 -6.99 -6.44 2.08
C GLN A 130 -7.66 -6.16 0.72
N ASP A 131 -7.62 -4.90 0.27
CA ASP A 131 -8.27 -4.45 -0.96
C ASP A 131 -7.36 -4.54 -2.20
N ALA A 132 -6.07 -4.79 -1.99
CA ALA A 132 -5.06 -4.74 -3.05
C ALA A 132 -5.35 -5.66 -4.23
N ARG A 133 -5.95 -6.83 -3.99
CA ARG A 133 -6.32 -7.76 -5.07
C ARG A 133 -7.46 -7.20 -5.92
N ALA A 134 -8.52 -6.70 -5.29
CA ALA A 134 -9.66 -6.10 -5.98
C ALA A 134 -9.24 -4.87 -6.77
N VAL A 135 -8.40 -4.02 -6.17
CA VAL A 135 -7.84 -2.82 -6.81
C VAL A 135 -7.02 -3.17 -8.05
N VAL A 136 -6.11 -4.13 -7.96
CA VAL A 136 -5.31 -4.57 -9.12
C VAL A 136 -6.20 -5.09 -10.23
N THR A 137 -7.21 -5.90 -9.92
CA THR A 137 -8.16 -6.41 -10.93
C THR A 137 -8.93 -5.28 -11.58
N ALA A 138 -9.48 -4.35 -10.81
CA ALA A 138 -10.22 -3.20 -11.33
C ALA A 138 -9.36 -2.33 -12.24
N LEU A 139 -8.14 -2.01 -11.82
CA LEU A 139 -7.21 -1.19 -12.62
C LEU A 139 -6.79 -1.88 -13.92
N SER A 140 -6.47 -3.18 -13.87
CA SER A 140 -6.03 -3.94 -15.04
C SER A 140 -7.13 -4.15 -16.08
N SER A 141 -8.40 -4.11 -15.67
CA SER A 141 -9.56 -4.29 -16.55
C SER A 141 -10.14 -2.96 -17.05
N TRP A 142 -9.70 -1.84 -16.47
CA TRP A 142 -10.31 -0.55 -16.76
C TRP A 142 -9.76 0.08 -18.05
N VAL A 143 -10.70 0.53 -18.87
CA VAL A 143 -10.45 1.40 -20.02
C VAL A 143 -11.33 2.62 -19.90
N GLY A 144 -10.71 3.77 -19.77
CA GLY A 144 -11.38 5.06 -19.66
C GLY A 144 -11.30 5.85 -20.97
N ASN A 145 -12.24 6.74 -21.14
CA ASN A 145 -12.20 7.72 -22.22
C ASN A 145 -11.68 9.04 -21.68
N ASN A 146 -10.76 9.65 -22.36
CA ASN A 146 -10.34 11.01 -22.05
C ASN A 146 -11.42 11.99 -22.55
N LYS A 147 -12.41 12.26 -21.69
CA LYS A 147 -13.56 13.11 -22.03
C LYS A 147 -13.20 14.58 -22.21
N SER A 148 -12.01 14.98 -21.82
CA SER A 148 -11.58 16.39 -21.86
C SER A 148 -11.32 16.90 -23.28
N VAL A 149 -11.10 16.01 -24.23
CA VAL A 149 -10.83 16.40 -25.63
C VAL A 149 -11.59 15.47 -26.57
N GLN A 150 -12.36 16.01 -27.48
CA GLN A 150 -12.97 15.25 -28.58
C GLN A 150 -11.86 14.56 -29.38
N ASN A 151 -11.98 13.24 -29.60
CA ASN A 151 -10.98 12.39 -30.26
C ASN A 151 -9.70 12.10 -29.45
N ALA A 152 -9.72 12.24 -28.11
CA ALA A 152 -8.56 11.99 -27.26
C ALA A 152 -8.16 10.51 -27.13
N GLY A 153 -8.94 9.59 -27.66
CA GLY A 153 -8.70 8.16 -27.54
C GLY A 153 -8.96 7.61 -26.13
N SER A 154 -8.80 6.32 -25.99
CA SER A 154 -8.96 5.64 -24.71
C SER A 154 -7.65 5.63 -23.93
N VAL A 155 -7.78 5.56 -22.62
CA VAL A 155 -6.66 5.41 -21.67
C VAL A 155 -6.88 4.18 -20.80
N ALA A 156 -5.79 3.55 -20.37
CA ALA A 156 -5.84 2.38 -19.49
C ALA A 156 -4.73 2.46 -18.45
N TRP A 157 -4.94 1.78 -17.33
CA TRP A 157 -3.90 1.58 -16.34
C TRP A 157 -3.15 0.29 -16.59
N ARG A 158 -1.82 0.38 -16.57
CA ARG A 158 -0.94 -0.78 -16.51
C ARG A 158 -0.36 -0.87 -15.10
N VAL A 159 -0.53 -1.99 -14.43
CA VAL A 159 0.14 -2.28 -13.16
C VAL A 159 1.55 -2.76 -13.47
N CYS A 160 2.55 -1.92 -13.20
CA CYS A 160 3.96 -2.20 -13.49
C CYS A 160 4.63 -2.98 -12.38
N ALA A 161 4.30 -2.66 -11.11
CA ALA A 161 4.87 -3.35 -9.98
C ALA A 161 3.91 -3.31 -8.78
N LYS A 162 4.04 -4.32 -7.91
CA LYS A 162 3.28 -4.46 -6.67
C LYS A 162 4.23 -4.94 -5.56
N GLY A 163 4.14 -4.33 -4.39
CA GLY A 163 4.94 -4.72 -3.23
C GLY A 163 4.27 -4.33 -1.92
N ASN A 164 4.64 -5.02 -0.86
CA ASN A 164 4.15 -4.69 0.48
C ASN A 164 5.03 -3.64 1.18
N PHE A 165 6.16 -3.29 0.58
CA PHE A 165 7.09 -2.30 1.07
C PHE A 165 7.48 -1.35 -0.06
N LEU A 166 7.44 -0.05 0.20
CA LEU A 166 7.76 0.96 -0.81
C LEU A 166 9.21 0.83 -1.31
N GLY A 167 10.15 0.51 -0.43
CA GLY A 167 11.55 0.32 -0.79
C GLY A 167 11.76 -0.76 -1.85
N ALA A 168 10.99 -1.85 -1.78
CA ALA A 168 11.07 -2.92 -2.79
C ALA A 168 10.60 -2.47 -4.18
N LEU A 169 9.66 -1.51 -4.24
CA LEU A 169 9.21 -0.97 -5.52
C LEU A 169 10.20 0.07 -6.09
N VAL A 170 10.78 0.90 -5.23
CA VAL A 170 11.71 1.98 -5.62
C VAL A 170 13.03 1.41 -6.08
N ALA A 171 13.56 0.42 -5.36
CA ALA A 171 14.82 -0.24 -5.69
C ALA A 171 14.74 -1.19 -6.91
N GLY A 172 13.54 -1.34 -7.49
CA GLY A 172 13.30 -2.39 -8.50
C GLY A 172 13.25 -3.78 -7.85
N SER A 173 13.20 -4.82 -8.68
CA SER A 173 13.17 -6.22 -8.21
C SER A 173 14.52 -6.73 -7.65
N GLY A 174 15.43 -5.84 -7.27
CA GLY A 174 16.76 -6.22 -6.77
C GLY A 174 17.71 -6.77 -7.83
N GLY A 175 17.27 -6.87 -9.08
CA GLY A 175 18.10 -7.40 -10.18
C GLY A 175 19.37 -6.59 -10.40
N ASN A 176 19.32 -5.28 -10.19
CA ASN A 176 20.48 -4.39 -10.36
C ASN A 176 21.57 -4.55 -9.29
N LEU A 177 21.26 -5.22 -8.16
CA LEU A 177 22.24 -5.51 -7.12
C LEU A 177 23.22 -6.63 -7.51
N PHE A 178 22.87 -7.43 -8.53
CA PHE A 178 23.64 -8.57 -8.98
C PHE A 178 24.31 -8.36 -10.34
N ILE A 179 24.27 -7.13 -10.89
CA ILE A 179 25.02 -6.79 -12.10
C ILE A 179 26.44 -6.40 -11.64
N PRO A 180 27.47 -7.21 -11.97
CA PRO A 180 28.85 -6.80 -11.68
C PRO A 180 29.18 -5.53 -12.46
N ALA A 181 29.85 -4.59 -11.78
CA ALA A 181 30.31 -3.33 -12.36
C ALA A 181 31.42 -3.56 -13.39
#